data_0e32c25a28db6c9687b7790371496955
#
_entry.id   0e32c25a28db6c9687b7790371496955
#
_cell.length_a   1.000
_cell.length_b   1.000
_cell.length_c   1.000
_cell.angle_alpha   90.00
_cell.angle_beta   90.00
_cell.angle_gamma   90.00
#
_symmetry.space_group_name_H-M   'P 1'
#
loop_
_entity.id
_entity.type
_entity.pdbx_description
1 polymer ?
#
loop_
_entity_poly.entity_id
_entity_poly.type
_entity_poly.pdbx_seq_one_letter_code
_entity_poly.pdbx_strand_id
1 'polypeptide(L)'
;TQRRRQRQMCIRDSYWGGTKYSGLPGGPEWLPGYDRPIKYYVPSIATSACLIYSGDEFPEWKGQALIASLKHQSLRRLNFKENKFIEEEILFKNTIGRIRDVKQDLNGKILMLSDYGEIWRMSKD
;
A
#
# COMPACT_ATOMS: atom_id res chain seq x y z
N THR A 1 15.68 -15.03 19.98
CA THR A 1 15.83 -15.38 18.58
C THR A 1 15.60 -14.18 17.65
N GLN A 2 16.09 -14.25 16.43
CA GLN A 2 15.98 -13.15 15.47
C GLN A 2 14.54 -12.71 15.21
N ARG A 3 13.58 -13.64 15.13
CA ARG A 3 12.16 -13.32 14.93
C ARG A 3 11.59 -12.47 16.06
N ARG A 4 12.01 -12.76 17.30
CA ARG A 4 11.55 -12.00 18.45
C ARG A 4 12.15 -10.59 18.48
N ARG A 5 13.44 -10.47 18.14
CA ARG A 5 14.10 -9.16 18.02
C ARG A 5 13.49 -8.32 16.90
N GLN A 6 13.20 -8.94 15.76
CA GLN A 6 12.60 -8.24 14.63
C GLN A 6 11.19 -7.73 14.95
N ARG A 7 10.37 -8.55 15.66
CA ARG A 7 9.06 -8.11 16.14
C ARG A 7 9.16 -6.96 17.12
N GLN A 8 10.10 -7.02 18.06
CA GLN A 8 10.29 -5.93 19.02
C GLN A 8 10.76 -4.66 18.35
N MET A 9 11.64 -4.76 17.35
CA MET A 9 12.10 -3.58 16.59
C MET A 9 10.94 -2.96 15.80
N CYS A 10 10.14 -3.76 15.12
CA CYS A 10 8.99 -3.26 14.36
C CYS A 10 7.96 -2.58 15.27
N ILE A 11 7.70 -3.12 16.46
CA ILE A 11 6.76 -2.55 17.41
C ILE A 11 7.33 -1.27 18.04
N ARG A 12 8.62 -1.29 18.41
CA ARG A 12 9.28 -0.13 19.02
C ARG A 12 9.39 1.07 18.10
N ASP A 13 9.62 0.81 16.81
CA ASP A 13 9.89 1.87 15.83
C ASP A 13 8.66 2.23 15.01
N SER A 14 7.49 1.66 15.33
CA SER A 14 6.25 1.98 14.64
C SER A 14 5.41 2.97 15.45
N TYR A 15 4.67 3.80 14.72
CA TYR A 15 3.73 4.75 15.29
C TYR A 15 2.40 4.65 14.56
N TRP A 16 1.32 4.55 15.32
CA TRP A 16 -0.02 4.36 14.79
C TRP A 16 -0.84 5.63 15.01
N GLY A 17 -0.91 6.47 13.99
CA GLY A 17 -1.72 7.69 14.01
C GLY A 17 -3.10 7.49 13.43
N GLY A 18 -3.89 8.54 13.46
CA GLY A 18 -5.21 8.58 12.86
C GLY A 18 -6.33 8.08 13.76
N THR A 19 -7.33 7.42 13.17
CA THR A 19 -8.52 6.98 13.88
C THR A 19 -8.46 5.47 14.18
N LYS A 20 -8.75 5.10 15.42
CA LYS A 20 -8.83 3.69 15.82
C LYS A 20 -10.10 3.02 15.27
N TYR A 21 -10.12 1.69 15.28
CA TYR A 21 -11.31 0.93 14.87
C TYR A 21 -12.56 1.28 15.69
N SER A 22 -12.38 1.68 16.95
CA SER A 22 -13.48 2.13 17.80
C SER A 22 -14.06 3.49 17.41
N GLY A 23 -13.44 4.18 16.43
CA GLY A 23 -13.82 5.53 16.05
C GLY A 23 -13.16 6.60 16.88
N LEU A 24 -12.45 6.24 17.96
CA LEU A 24 -11.75 7.19 18.80
C LEU A 24 -10.46 7.68 18.14
N PRO A 25 -9.99 8.90 18.44
CA PRO A 25 -8.72 9.39 17.93
C PRO A 25 -7.57 8.48 18.34
N GLY A 26 -6.72 8.12 17.36
CA GLY A 26 -5.54 7.29 17.62
C GLY A 26 -4.29 8.08 17.91
N GLY A 27 -4.32 9.39 17.66
CA GLY A 27 -3.19 10.28 17.80
C GLY A 27 -2.95 11.09 16.54
N PRO A 28 -1.98 12.00 16.54
CA PRO A 28 -1.66 12.78 15.35
C PRO A 28 -1.11 11.90 14.23
N GLU A 29 -1.22 12.35 13.00
CA GLU A 29 -0.74 11.63 11.80
C GLU A 29 0.77 11.47 11.77
N TRP A 30 1.48 12.29 12.52
CA TRP A 30 2.94 12.28 12.60
C TRP A 30 3.38 12.60 14.01
N LEU A 31 4.43 11.92 14.45
CA LEU A 31 5.02 12.13 15.77
C LEU A 31 6.50 12.47 15.62
N PRO A 32 7.00 13.52 16.29
CA PRO A 32 8.44 13.84 16.29
C PRO A 32 9.29 12.65 16.75
N GLY A 33 10.40 12.41 16.07
CA GLY A 33 11.27 11.26 16.34
C GLY A 33 11.03 10.06 15.44
N TYR A 34 10.01 10.11 14.61
CA TYR A 34 9.71 9.09 13.60
C TYR A 34 9.75 9.70 12.22
N ASP A 35 10.09 8.89 11.22
CA ASP A 35 10.06 9.35 9.84
C ASP A 35 8.63 9.71 9.45
N ARG A 36 8.49 10.83 8.75
CA ARG A 36 7.19 11.28 8.30
C ARG A 36 6.70 10.40 7.16
N PRO A 37 5.45 9.91 7.20
CA PRO A 37 4.93 9.11 6.09
C PRO A 37 4.83 9.94 4.81
N ILE A 38 5.11 9.30 3.67
CA ILE A 38 4.93 9.93 2.35
C ILE A 38 3.45 10.18 2.10
N LYS A 39 2.61 9.23 2.48
CA LYS A 39 1.16 9.31 2.36
C LYS A 39 0.51 8.57 3.52
N TYR A 40 -0.55 9.11 4.06
CA TYR A 40 -1.36 8.45 5.09
C TYR A 40 -2.84 8.58 4.74
N TYR A 41 -3.65 7.70 5.32
CA TYR A 41 -5.09 7.67 5.08
C TYR A 41 -5.83 7.72 6.42
N VAL A 42 -6.69 8.71 6.57
CA VAL A 42 -7.53 8.87 7.77
C VAL A 42 -8.96 9.10 7.30
N PRO A 43 -9.88 8.17 7.57
CA PRO A 43 -9.67 6.86 8.18
C PRO A 43 -8.86 5.91 7.29
N SER A 44 -8.31 4.85 7.90
CA SER A 44 -7.50 3.88 7.18
C SER A 44 -8.30 3.17 6.09
N ILE A 45 -7.65 2.95 4.94
CA ILE A 45 -8.23 2.15 3.84
C ILE A 45 -7.92 0.65 4.00
N ALA A 46 -7.33 0.25 5.13
CA ALA A 46 -6.87 -1.10 5.40
C ALA A 46 -5.90 -1.57 4.31
N THR A 47 -4.72 -0.93 4.27
CA THR A 47 -3.67 -1.30 3.32
C THR A 47 -3.19 -2.72 3.58
N SER A 48 -3.15 -3.53 2.53
CA SER A 48 -2.76 -4.95 2.63
C SER A 48 -1.38 -5.21 2.05
N ALA A 49 -0.96 -4.45 1.05
CA ALA A 49 0.33 -4.66 0.39
C ALA A 49 0.80 -3.37 -0.27
N CYS A 50 2.11 -3.30 -0.46
CA CYS A 50 2.75 -2.21 -1.18
C CYS A 50 3.82 -2.77 -2.10
N LEU A 51 3.81 -2.34 -3.36
CA LEU A 51 4.79 -2.73 -4.37
C LEU A 51 5.37 -1.48 -4.99
N ILE A 52 6.70 -1.37 -4.99
CA ILE A 52 7.38 -0.37 -5.80
C ILE A 52 7.60 -0.98 -7.18
N TYR A 53 6.92 -0.44 -8.18
CA TYR A 53 6.93 -1.02 -9.52
C TYR A 53 8.25 -0.77 -10.22
N SER A 54 8.82 -1.82 -10.82
CA SER A 54 10.10 -1.73 -11.55
C SER A 54 10.07 -2.44 -12.90
N GLY A 55 8.89 -2.88 -13.32
CA GLY A 55 8.74 -3.61 -14.59
C GLY A 55 8.70 -2.71 -15.81
N ASP A 56 8.65 -3.33 -16.99
CA ASP A 56 8.64 -2.63 -18.27
C ASP A 56 7.29 -2.61 -18.99
N GLU A 57 6.30 -3.35 -18.47
CA GLU A 57 4.96 -3.37 -19.05
C GLU A 57 4.30 -1.98 -18.98
N PHE A 58 4.52 -1.28 -17.87
CA PHE A 58 4.01 0.08 -17.65
C PHE A 58 5.18 1.01 -17.35
N PRO A 59 5.96 1.41 -18.36
CA PRO A 59 7.19 2.17 -18.11
C PRO A 59 6.97 3.51 -17.41
N GLU A 60 5.80 4.13 -17.58
CA GLU A 60 5.46 5.38 -16.92
C GLU A 60 5.28 5.23 -15.40
N TRP A 61 5.12 3.99 -14.94
CA TRP A 61 4.88 3.71 -13.52
C TRP A 61 6.14 3.28 -12.75
N LYS A 62 7.29 3.20 -13.43
CA LYS A 62 8.53 2.80 -12.77
C LYS A 62 8.85 3.72 -11.59
N GLY A 63 9.18 3.12 -10.45
CA GLY A 63 9.49 3.84 -9.22
C GLY A 63 8.28 4.31 -8.44
N GLN A 64 7.06 4.11 -8.96
CA GLN A 64 5.85 4.48 -8.26
C GLN A 64 5.35 3.34 -7.38
N ALA A 65 4.57 3.65 -6.35
CA ALA A 65 4.05 2.68 -5.42
C ALA A 65 2.66 2.23 -5.81
N LEU A 66 2.42 0.92 -5.75
CA LEU A 66 1.10 0.33 -5.90
C LEU A 66 0.66 -0.19 -4.54
N ILE A 67 -0.47 0.31 -4.05
CA ILE A 67 -0.96 -0.01 -2.71
C ILE A 67 -2.31 -0.70 -2.84
N ALA A 68 -2.37 -1.93 -2.31
CA ALA A 68 -3.61 -2.69 -2.28
C ALA A 68 -4.42 -2.31 -1.04
N SER A 69 -5.74 -2.21 -1.20
CA SER A 69 -6.65 -1.82 -0.14
C SER A 69 -7.75 -2.87 0.03
N LEU A 70 -7.99 -3.26 1.27
CA LEU A 70 -9.09 -4.17 1.61
C LEU A 70 -10.39 -3.40 1.79
N LYS A 71 -10.38 -2.33 2.57
CA LYS A 71 -11.60 -1.60 2.92
C LYS A 71 -12.23 -0.89 1.72
N HIS A 72 -11.40 -0.24 0.89
CA HIS A 72 -11.89 0.49 -0.28
C HIS A 72 -11.87 -0.32 -1.56
N GLN A 73 -11.52 -1.60 -1.47
CA GLN A 73 -11.58 -2.56 -2.58
C GLN A 73 -10.98 -1.98 -3.87
N SER A 74 -9.74 -1.52 -3.78
CA SER A 74 -9.09 -0.83 -4.89
C SER A 74 -7.58 -1.04 -4.86
N LEU A 75 -6.96 -0.79 -6.02
CA LEU A 75 -5.51 -0.65 -6.12
C LEU A 75 -5.21 0.84 -6.32
N ARG A 76 -4.29 1.36 -5.53
CA ARG A 76 -3.93 2.78 -5.60
C ARG A 76 -2.52 2.91 -6.12
N ARG A 77 -2.35 3.76 -7.12
CA ARG A 77 -1.04 4.11 -7.66
C ARG A 77 -0.62 5.45 -7.10
N LEU A 78 0.47 5.47 -6.36
CA LEU A 78 1.02 6.70 -5.81
C LEU A 78 2.24 7.13 -6.58
N ASN A 79 2.20 8.35 -7.09
CA ASN A 79 3.37 9.00 -7.66
C ASN A 79 4.01 9.85 -6.57
N PHE A 80 5.28 9.60 -6.31
CA PHE A 80 6.04 10.37 -5.33
C PHE A 80 7.45 10.61 -5.85
N LYS A 81 8.08 11.68 -5.39
CA LYS A 81 9.44 12.04 -5.78
C LYS A 81 10.15 12.67 -4.59
N GLU A 82 11.37 12.22 -4.30
CA GLU A 82 12.19 12.73 -3.20
C GLU A 82 11.43 12.69 -1.86
N ASN A 83 10.74 11.58 -1.61
CA ASN A 83 9.94 11.36 -0.40
C ASN A 83 8.76 12.32 -0.25
N LYS A 84 8.31 12.92 -1.36
CA LYS A 84 7.12 13.79 -1.36
C LYS A 84 6.05 13.20 -2.26
N PHE A 85 4.83 13.16 -1.74
CA PHE A 85 3.65 12.73 -2.49
C PHE A 85 3.34 13.75 -3.59
N ILE A 86 3.07 13.26 -4.81
CA ILE A 86 2.71 14.10 -5.95
C ILE A 86 1.24 13.87 -6.32
N GLU A 87 0.86 12.63 -6.65
CA GLU A 87 -0.50 12.33 -7.09
C GLU A 87 -0.88 10.89 -6.76
N GLU A 88 -2.17 10.62 -6.71
CA GLU A 88 -2.74 9.31 -6.48
C GLU A 88 -3.78 9.00 -7.54
N GLU A 89 -3.75 7.78 -8.07
CA GLU A 89 -4.77 7.28 -8.98
C GLU A 89 -5.39 6.01 -8.39
N ILE A 90 -6.72 5.97 -8.36
CA ILE A 90 -7.45 4.81 -7.84
C ILE A 90 -7.82 3.90 -9.02
N LEU A 91 -7.33 2.67 -8.99
CA LEU A 91 -7.55 1.68 -10.03
C LEU A 91 -8.48 0.58 -9.53
N PHE A 92 -9.34 0.07 -10.41
CA PHE A 92 -10.20 -1.09 -10.14
C PHE A 92 -11.06 -0.95 -8.88
N LYS A 93 -11.57 0.25 -8.63
CA LYS A 93 -12.45 0.49 -7.49
C LYS A 93 -13.71 -0.39 -7.61
N ASN A 94 -13.93 -1.24 -6.60
CA ASN A 94 -15.07 -2.15 -6.53
C ASN A 94 -15.19 -3.11 -7.73
N THR A 95 -14.09 -3.35 -8.45
CA THR A 95 -14.07 -4.23 -9.64
C THR A 95 -13.58 -5.63 -9.28
N ILE A 96 -12.44 -5.71 -8.58
CA ILE A 96 -11.82 -6.98 -8.21
C ILE A 96 -12.28 -7.43 -6.82
N GLY A 97 -12.71 -6.48 -5.99
CA GLY A 97 -13.05 -6.69 -4.61
C GLY A 97 -11.88 -6.35 -3.69
N ARG A 98 -11.80 -7.00 -2.54
CA ARG A 98 -10.74 -6.75 -1.57
C ARG A 98 -9.44 -7.35 -2.09
N ILE A 99 -8.44 -6.50 -2.32
CA ILE A 99 -7.14 -6.92 -2.85
C ILE A 99 -6.19 -7.15 -1.68
N ARG A 100 -5.74 -8.40 -1.50
CA ARG A 100 -4.89 -8.79 -0.38
C ARG A 100 -3.41 -8.61 -0.65
N ASP A 101 -2.99 -8.75 -1.90
CA ASP A 101 -1.57 -8.66 -2.24
C ASP A 101 -1.41 -8.16 -3.67
N VAL A 102 -0.27 -7.55 -3.94
CA VAL A 102 0.09 -7.08 -5.27
C VAL A 102 1.56 -7.41 -5.50
N LYS A 103 1.84 -8.03 -6.65
CA LYS A 103 3.19 -8.42 -7.06
C LYS A 103 3.37 -8.11 -8.53
N GLN A 104 4.61 -8.06 -8.98
CA GLN A 104 4.91 -8.01 -10.42
C GLN A 104 5.52 -9.34 -10.86
N ASP A 105 5.18 -9.77 -12.07
CA ASP A 105 5.76 -10.99 -12.62
C ASP A 105 7.08 -10.69 -13.35
N LEU A 106 7.69 -11.74 -13.93
CA LEU A 106 8.97 -11.60 -14.60
C LEU A 106 8.90 -10.73 -15.86
N ASN A 107 7.70 -10.56 -16.42
CA ASN A 107 7.48 -9.73 -17.60
C ASN A 107 7.03 -8.31 -17.26
N GLY A 108 6.95 -7.98 -15.97
CA GLY A 108 6.53 -6.67 -15.51
C GLY A 108 5.02 -6.49 -15.42
N LYS A 109 4.24 -7.53 -15.67
CA LYS A 109 2.79 -7.48 -15.47
C LYS A 109 2.47 -7.50 -13.98
N ILE A 110 1.33 -6.93 -13.61
CA ILE A 110 0.97 -6.79 -12.21
C ILE A 110 -0.03 -7.88 -11.84
N LEU A 111 0.28 -8.63 -10.78
CA LEU A 111 -0.56 -9.69 -10.25
C LEU A 111 -1.22 -9.20 -8.96
N MET A 112 -2.53 -9.42 -8.87
CA MET A 112 -3.32 -9.03 -7.70
C MET A 112 -4.05 -10.24 -7.17
N LEU A 113 -3.93 -10.49 -5.86
CA LEU A 113 -4.64 -11.56 -5.18
C LEU A 113 -5.87 -11.01 -4.49
N SER A 114 -7.04 -11.50 -4.87
CA SER A 114 -8.29 -11.09 -4.25
C SER A 114 -8.64 -11.95 -3.04
N ASP A 115 -9.52 -11.42 -2.18
CA ASP A 115 -10.03 -12.14 -1.00
C ASP A 115 -10.82 -13.41 -1.39
N TYR A 116 -11.32 -13.45 -2.62
CA TYR A 116 -12.11 -14.59 -3.13
C TYR A 116 -11.24 -15.72 -3.68
N GLY A 117 -9.91 -15.65 -3.50
CA GLY A 117 -8.99 -16.66 -4.01
C GLY A 117 -8.69 -16.54 -5.50
N GLU A 118 -9.00 -15.42 -6.09
CA GLU A 118 -8.72 -15.17 -7.51
C GLU A 118 -7.39 -14.44 -7.67
N ILE A 119 -6.67 -14.80 -8.72
CA ILE A 119 -5.45 -14.08 -9.11
C ILE A 119 -5.73 -13.35 -10.42
N TRP A 120 -5.69 -12.03 -10.34
CA TRP A 120 -5.89 -11.16 -11.49
C TRP A 120 -4.54 -10.68 -12.02
N ARG A 121 -4.40 -10.66 -13.33
CA ARG A 121 -3.18 -10.16 -13.97
C ARG A 121 -3.53 -8.93 -14.82
N MET A 122 -2.85 -7.82 -14.54
CA MET A 122 -2.99 -6.60 -15.33
C MET A 122 -1.87 -6.53 -16.35
N SER A 123 -2.22 -6.43 -17.60
CA SER A 123 -1.27 -6.31 -18.69
C SER A 123 -1.69 -5.17 -19.61
N LYS A 124 -0.73 -4.67 -20.39
CA LYS A 124 -0.97 -3.66 -21.42
C LYS A 124 -1.48 -4.34 -22.67
N ASP A 125 -2.48 -3.78 -23.29
CA ASP A 125 -3.02 -4.29 -24.54
C ASP A 125 -2.07 -4.08 -25.72
#